data_eeef026c6ca030ef0dc0f207241ca317
#
_entry.id   eeef026c6ca030ef0dc0f207241ca317
#
_cell.length_a   1.000
_cell.length_b   1.000
_cell.length_c   1.000
_cell.angle_alpha   90.00
_cell.angle_beta   90.00
_cell.angle_gamma   90.00
#
_symmetry.space_group_name_H-M   'P 1'
#
loop_
_entity.id
_entity.type
_entity.pdbx_description
1 polymer ?
#
loop_
_entity_poly.entity_id
_entity_poly.type
_entity_poly.pdbx_seq_one_letter_code
_entity_poly.pdbx_strand_id
1 'polypeptide(L)'
;IYPSAKIAVVLLLVIVIIYQQILKNKKIQQSNYKYLLQKLKQNLMDMQQNIAQHEEVIAELKQKQESRVEEIEEKERAIEAMKMEKEKLRNWLFRQSALYTKIDKLANQQKHHKERIAVLTNAEQRQLRVIIGQIYADYIEQLHTRYPKLNEDDVLLLCLQLADLSPFAIALCFGNNDAQIVAQRKYRMKSKME
;
A
#
# COMPACT_ATOMS: atom_id res chain seq x y z
N ILE A 1 66.55 73.93 -42.23
CA ILE A 1 66.03 72.94 -41.25
C ILE A 1 65.62 71.70 -42.06
N TYR A 2 66.40 70.63 -41.96
CA TYR A 2 66.31 69.40 -42.77
C TYR A 2 64.95 68.75 -42.73
N PRO A 3 64.25 68.43 -43.82
CA PRO A 3 62.94 67.80 -43.85
C PRO A 3 62.95 66.43 -43.16
N SER A 4 64.09 65.75 -43.07
CA SER A 4 64.22 64.44 -42.42
C SER A 4 64.00 64.49 -40.89
N ALA A 5 64.39 65.60 -40.22
CA ALA A 5 64.21 65.75 -38.77
C ALA A 5 62.68 65.91 -38.41
N LYS A 6 61.90 66.56 -39.26
CA LYS A 6 60.48 66.68 -39.03
C LYS A 6 59.75 65.36 -39.20
N ILE A 7 60.11 64.54 -40.17
CA ILE A 7 59.57 63.17 -40.40
C ILE A 7 59.91 62.27 -39.22
N ALA A 8 61.16 62.34 -38.68
CA ALA A 8 61.55 61.54 -37.53
C ALA A 8 60.76 61.89 -36.26
N VAL A 9 60.47 63.15 -36.01
CA VAL A 9 59.59 63.61 -34.86
C VAL A 9 58.19 63.09 -35.02
N VAL A 10 57.63 63.15 -36.25
CA VAL A 10 56.21 62.68 -36.49
C VAL A 10 56.13 61.16 -36.28
N LEU A 11 57.18 60.39 -36.74
CA LEU A 11 57.23 58.94 -36.51
C LEU A 11 57.27 58.58 -35.03
N LEU A 12 58.09 59.31 -34.25
CA LEU A 12 58.18 59.11 -32.79
C LEU A 12 56.83 59.38 -32.10
N LEU A 13 56.13 60.44 -32.49
CA LEU A 13 54.82 60.76 -31.93
C LEU A 13 53.80 59.66 -32.26
N VAL A 14 53.79 59.12 -33.46
CA VAL A 14 52.91 57.98 -33.86
C VAL A 14 53.23 56.75 -33.02
N ILE A 15 54.50 56.40 -32.81
CA ILE A 15 54.91 55.27 -31.97
C ILE A 15 54.42 55.44 -30.52
N VAL A 16 54.52 56.66 -29.96
CA VAL A 16 54.03 56.97 -28.59
C VAL A 16 52.53 56.80 -28.51
N ILE A 17 51.77 57.25 -29.50
CA ILE A 17 50.34 57.13 -29.54
C ILE A 17 49.93 55.64 -29.61
N ILE A 18 50.57 54.84 -30.48
CA ILE A 18 50.30 53.39 -30.58
C ILE A 18 50.64 52.72 -29.24
N TYR A 19 51.76 53.03 -28.62
CA TYR A 19 52.13 52.45 -27.32
C TYR A 19 51.11 52.81 -26.22
N GLN A 20 50.65 54.04 -26.15
CA GLN A 20 49.56 54.45 -25.21
C GLN A 20 48.27 53.70 -25.49
N GLN A 21 47.85 53.47 -26.73
CA GLN A 21 46.69 52.68 -27.09
C GLN A 21 46.81 51.21 -26.64
N ILE A 22 47.96 50.61 -26.81
CA ILE A 22 48.24 49.25 -26.36
C ILE A 22 48.13 49.13 -24.84
N LEU A 23 48.70 50.07 -24.10
CA LEU A 23 48.62 50.13 -22.64
C LEU A 23 47.17 50.30 -22.16
N LYS A 24 46.40 51.19 -22.82
CA LYS A 24 44.98 51.42 -22.50
C LYS A 24 44.14 50.17 -22.75
N ASN A 25 44.37 49.49 -23.88
CA ASN A 25 43.68 48.23 -24.21
C ASN A 25 43.99 47.14 -23.20
N LYS A 26 45.27 46.97 -22.76
CA LYS A 26 45.64 46.03 -21.70
C LYS A 26 44.95 46.34 -20.36
N LYS A 27 44.87 47.60 -19.98
CA LYS A 27 44.12 48.00 -18.75
C LYS A 27 42.63 47.65 -18.82
N ILE A 28 41.99 47.92 -19.96
CA ILE A 28 40.59 47.57 -20.18
C ILE A 28 40.36 46.07 -20.13
N GLN A 29 41.21 45.27 -20.79
CA GLN A 29 41.13 43.81 -20.74
C GLN A 29 41.31 43.27 -19.31
N GLN A 30 42.26 43.77 -18.53
CA GLN A 30 42.45 43.38 -17.15
C GLN A 30 41.25 43.75 -16.28
N SER A 31 40.64 44.91 -16.49
CA SER A 31 39.45 45.34 -15.76
C SER A 31 38.26 44.44 -16.08
N ASN A 32 38.03 44.16 -17.35
CA ASN A 32 36.97 43.25 -17.81
C ASN A 32 37.14 41.85 -17.28
N TYR A 33 38.39 41.34 -17.26
CA TYR A 33 38.70 40.03 -16.71
C TYR A 33 38.42 39.95 -15.18
N LYS A 34 38.83 40.97 -14.43
CA LYS A 34 38.51 41.06 -12.99
C LYS A 34 36.97 41.11 -12.73
N TYR A 35 36.27 41.91 -13.50
CA TYR A 35 34.79 41.98 -13.40
C TYR A 35 34.14 40.63 -13.68
N LEU A 36 34.58 39.94 -14.75
CA LEU A 36 34.04 38.63 -15.10
C LEU A 36 34.34 37.57 -14.01
N LEU A 37 35.55 37.59 -13.46
CA LEU A 37 35.91 36.69 -12.34
C LEU A 37 35.06 36.99 -11.09
N GLN A 38 34.83 38.22 -10.76
CA GLN A 38 34.01 38.62 -9.61
C GLN A 38 32.56 38.18 -9.81
N LYS A 39 32.00 38.36 -11.01
CA LYS A 39 30.65 37.90 -11.36
C LYS A 39 30.52 36.40 -11.30
N LEU A 40 31.51 35.68 -11.81
CA LEU A 40 31.54 34.22 -11.77
C LEU A 40 31.62 33.70 -10.32
N LYS A 41 32.47 34.33 -9.50
CA LYS A 41 32.57 33.99 -8.07
C LYS A 41 31.23 34.23 -7.34
N GLN A 42 30.55 35.33 -7.61
CA GLN A 42 29.24 35.58 -7.04
C GLN A 42 28.22 34.52 -7.45
N ASN A 43 28.15 34.21 -8.74
CA ASN A 43 27.24 33.14 -9.21
C ASN A 43 27.52 31.80 -8.56
N LEU A 44 28.80 31.44 -8.35
CA LEU A 44 29.16 30.21 -7.64
C LEU A 44 28.69 30.22 -6.19
N MET A 45 28.84 31.33 -5.49
CA MET A 45 28.34 31.48 -4.11
C MET A 45 26.82 31.35 -4.05
N ASP A 46 26.10 32.00 -4.97
CA ASP A 46 24.64 31.94 -5.05
C ASP A 46 24.16 30.50 -5.35
N MET A 47 24.86 29.79 -6.26
CA MET A 47 24.58 28.38 -6.54
C MET A 47 24.84 27.48 -5.33
N GLN A 48 25.95 27.68 -4.61
CA GLN A 48 26.25 26.92 -3.38
C GLN A 48 25.16 27.13 -2.31
N GLN A 49 24.71 28.38 -2.14
CA GLN A 49 23.64 28.69 -1.19
C GLN A 49 22.32 28.01 -1.58
N ASN A 50 21.96 28.03 -2.87
CA ASN A 50 20.77 27.35 -3.37
C ASN A 50 20.86 25.84 -3.17
N ILE A 51 22.03 25.23 -3.42
CA ILE A 51 22.24 23.79 -3.17
C ILE A 51 22.02 23.47 -1.69
N ALA A 52 22.63 24.22 -0.78
CA ALA A 52 22.45 23.99 0.66
C ALA A 52 20.99 24.10 1.10
N GLN A 53 20.25 25.08 0.58
CA GLN A 53 18.82 25.22 0.86
C GLN A 53 18.00 24.01 0.34
N HIS A 54 18.30 23.54 -0.86
CA HIS A 54 17.62 22.36 -1.41
C HIS A 54 17.95 21.08 -0.64
N GLU A 55 19.20 20.90 -0.18
CA GLU A 55 19.61 19.77 0.65
C GLU A 55 18.84 19.76 1.99
N GLU A 56 18.66 20.92 2.63
CA GLU A 56 17.87 21.05 3.85
C GLU A 56 16.40 20.64 3.63
N VAL A 57 15.76 21.15 2.56
CA VAL A 57 14.39 20.78 2.20
C VAL A 57 14.24 19.30 1.91
N ILE A 58 15.23 18.70 1.22
CA ILE A 58 15.25 17.25 0.95
C ILE A 58 15.35 16.45 2.26
N ALA A 59 16.16 16.89 3.21
CA ALA A 59 16.29 16.24 4.51
C ALA A 59 14.97 16.29 5.30
N GLU A 60 14.30 17.43 5.35
CA GLU A 60 12.98 17.57 5.98
C GLU A 60 11.93 16.69 5.33
N LEU A 61 11.89 16.64 3.99
CA LEU A 61 10.94 15.80 3.26
C LEU A 61 11.17 14.32 3.51
N LYS A 62 12.43 13.87 3.58
CA LYS A 62 12.77 12.48 3.93
C LYS A 62 12.30 12.11 5.33
N GLN A 63 12.59 12.95 6.32
CA GLN A 63 12.15 12.72 7.70
C GLN A 63 10.62 12.63 7.80
N LYS A 64 9.90 13.53 7.10
CA LYS A 64 8.44 13.50 7.06
C LYS A 64 7.88 12.26 6.36
N GLN A 65 8.58 11.77 5.34
CA GLN A 65 8.21 10.53 4.64
C GLN A 65 8.39 9.31 5.56
N GLU A 66 9.52 9.22 6.27
CA GLU A 66 9.78 8.12 7.22
C GLU A 66 8.71 8.08 8.32
N SER A 67 8.39 9.22 8.93
CA SER A 67 7.34 9.31 9.95
C SER A 67 5.95 8.88 9.42
N ARG A 68 5.63 9.19 8.16
CA ARG A 68 4.36 8.74 7.55
C ARG A 68 4.33 7.24 7.30
N VAL A 69 5.46 6.63 6.93
CA VAL A 69 5.55 5.17 6.76
C VAL A 69 5.30 4.47 8.08
N GLU A 70 5.92 4.93 9.16
CA GLU A 70 5.71 4.37 10.52
C GLU A 70 4.24 4.47 10.95
N GLU A 71 3.58 5.62 10.71
CA GLU A 71 2.15 5.81 11.02
C GLU A 71 1.25 4.86 10.21
N ILE A 72 1.57 4.63 8.94
CA ILE A 72 0.82 3.69 8.08
C ILE A 72 0.97 2.26 8.61
N GLU A 73 2.19 1.82 8.92
CA GLU A 73 2.45 0.49 9.47
C GLU A 73 1.74 0.25 10.81
N GLU A 74 1.67 1.27 11.67
CA GLU A 74 0.94 1.20 12.94
C GLU A 74 -0.57 1.03 12.69
N LYS A 75 -1.13 1.81 11.75
CA LYS A 75 -2.55 1.70 11.38
C LYS A 75 -2.87 0.36 10.75
N GLU A 76 -2.00 -0.18 9.89
CA GLU A 76 -2.18 -1.51 9.30
C GLU A 76 -2.19 -2.61 10.37
N ARG A 77 -1.28 -2.55 11.34
CA ARG A 77 -1.26 -3.48 12.49
C ARG A 77 -2.54 -3.38 13.32
N ALA A 78 -3.02 -2.15 13.58
CA ALA A 78 -4.27 -1.93 14.32
C ALA A 78 -5.49 -2.49 13.56
N ILE A 79 -5.57 -2.28 12.24
CA ILE A 79 -6.64 -2.83 11.39
C ILE A 79 -6.62 -4.36 11.42
N GLU A 80 -5.46 -4.99 11.33
CA GLU A 80 -5.36 -6.45 11.36
C GLU A 80 -5.77 -7.01 12.73
N ALA A 81 -5.37 -6.36 13.83
CA ALA A 81 -5.82 -6.73 15.16
C ALA A 81 -7.36 -6.64 15.31
N MET A 82 -7.97 -5.56 14.80
CA MET A 82 -9.43 -5.41 14.81
C MET A 82 -10.15 -6.46 13.96
N LYS A 83 -9.60 -6.86 12.81
CA LYS A 83 -10.14 -7.95 11.98
C LYS A 83 -10.14 -9.27 12.74
N MET A 84 -9.04 -9.60 13.39
CA MET A 84 -8.92 -10.82 14.19
C MET A 84 -9.90 -10.83 15.38
N GLU A 85 -10.08 -9.71 16.06
CA GLU A 85 -11.04 -9.56 17.15
C GLU A 85 -12.47 -9.72 16.65
N LYS A 86 -12.82 -9.11 15.53
CA LYS A 86 -14.11 -9.24 14.87
C LYS A 86 -14.44 -10.69 14.51
N GLU A 87 -13.48 -11.46 14.00
CA GLU A 87 -13.68 -12.90 13.72
C GLU A 87 -13.94 -13.71 14.98
N LYS A 88 -13.15 -13.46 16.04
CA LYS A 88 -13.37 -14.10 17.35
C LYS A 88 -14.75 -13.82 17.89
N LEU A 89 -15.21 -12.57 17.82
CA LEU A 89 -16.52 -12.16 18.30
C LEU A 89 -17.64 -12.83 17.48
N ARG A 90 -17.55 -12.89 16.16
CA ARG A 90 -18.50 -13.59 15.29
C ARG A 90 -18.63 -15.08 15.67
N ASN A 91 -17.49 -15.76 15.80
CA ASN A 91 -17.48 -17.16 16.16
C ASN A 91 -18.04 -17.40 17.57
N TRP A 92 -17.73 -16.49 18.51
CA TRP A 92 -18.31 -16.54 19.84
C TRP A 92 -19.83 -16.38 19.82
N LEU A 93 -20.36 -15.38 19.09
CA LEU A 93 -21.80 -15.15 18.94
C LEU A 93 -22.52 -16.38 18.35
N PHE A 94 -21.95 -16.98 17.31
CA PHE A 94 -22.51 -18.18 16.72
C PHE A 94 -22.53 -19.35 17.72
N ARG A 95 -21.47 -19.55 18.47
CA ARG A 95 -21.36 -20.60 19.52
C ARG A 95 -22.34 -20.43 20.67
N GLN A 96 -22.80 -19.20 20.95
CA GLN A 96 -23.85 -18.94 21.94
C GLN A 96 -25.26 -19.29 21.44
N SER A 97 -25.44 -19.55 20.15
CA SER A 97 -26.76 -19.90 19.62
C SER A 97 -27.20 -21.30 20.06
N ALA A 98 -28.48 -21.43 20.34
CA ALA A 98 -29.08 -22.75 20.67
C ALA A 98 -28.87 -23.77 19.52
N LEU A 99 -28.84 -23.26 18.30
CA LEU A 99 -28.64 -24.10 17.11
C LEU A 99 -27.21 -24.65 17.03
N TYR A 100 -26.18 -23.86 17.37
CA TYR A 100 -24.81 -24.35 17.48
C TYR A 100 -24.71 -25.47 18.53
N THR A 101 -25.30 -25.27 19.71
CA THR A 101 -25.32 -26.27 20.79
C THR A 101 -25.93 -27.58 20.31
N LYS A 102 -26.98 -27.50 19.48
CA LYS A 102 -27.61 -28.70 18.88
C LYS A 102 -26.70 -29.38 17.89
N ILE A 103 -26.08 -28.61 16.98
CA ILE A 103 -25.12 -29.13 15.98
C ILE A 103 -23.96 -29.83 16.69
N ASP A 104 -23.40 -29.19 17.71
CA ASP A 104 -22.28 -29.76 18.46
C ASP A 104 -22.65 -31.08 19.16
N LYS A 105 -23.83 -31.13 19.81
CA LYS A 105 -24.35 -32.38 20.40
C LYS A 105 -24.51 -33.48 19.37
N LEU A 106 -25.11 -33.19 18.21
CA LEU A 106 -25.29 -34.16 17.14
C LEU A 106 -23.94 -34.65 16.58
N ALA A 107 -22.99 -33.75 16.39
CA ALA A 107 -21.65 -34.07 15.89
C ALA A 107 -20.87 -34.96 16.89
N ASN A 108 -21.04 -34.73 18.20
CA ASN A 108 -20.40 -35.52 19.24
C ASN A 108 -21.05 -36.89 19.46
N GLN A 109 -22.32 -37.09 19.14
CA GLN A 109 -23.00 -38.38 19.20
C GLN A 109 -22.39 -39.43 18.26
N GLN A 110 -21.81 -39.02 17.12
CA GLN A 110 -21.11 -39.93 16.21
C GLN A 110 -19.98 -40.73 16.86
N LYS A 111 -19.34 -40.15 17.89
CA LYS A 111 -18.24 -40.84 18.59
C LYS A 111 -18.70 -42.08 19.38
N HIS A 112 -19.99 -42.18 19.68
CA HIS A 112 -20.53 -43.22 20.55
C HIS A 112 -21.51 -44.19 19.89
N HIS A 113 -22.17 -43.81 18.78
CA HIS A 113 -23.17 -44.67 18.09
C HIS A 113 -23.03 -44.56 16.58
N LYS A 114 -22.81 -45.71 15.91
CA LYS A 114 -22.70 -45.80 14.44
C LYS A 114 -24.06 -45.82 13.70
N GLU A 115 -25.18 -45.85 14.41
CA GLU A 115 -26.50 -46.01 13.80
C GLU A 115 -27.33 -44.75 13.90
N ARG A 116 -27.80 -44.23 12.73
CA ARG A 116 -28.76 -43.14 12.50
C ARG A 116 -28.55 -41.87 13.32
N ILE A 117 -27.53 -41.13 12.98
CA ILE A 117 -27.35 -39.79 13.52
C ILE A 117 -28.40 -38.86 12.93
N ALA A 118 -29.13 -38.17 13.81
CA ALA A 118 -30.09 -37.17 13.38
C ALA A 118 -29.38 -35.98 12.73
N VAL A 119 -29.97 -35.45 11.69
CA VAL A 119 -29.49 -34.25 10.98
C VAL A 119 -30.40 -33.08 11.27
N LEU A 120 -30.02 -31.86 10.91
CA LEU A 120 -30.89 -30.69 11.03
C LEU A 120 -32.13 -30.83 10.12
N THR A 121 -33.28 -30.57 10.67
CA THR A 121 -34.54 -30.48 9.91
C THR A 121 -34.53 -29.28 8.97
N ASN A 122 -35.40 -29.31 7.96
CA ASN A 122 -35.51 -28.17 7.02
C ASN A 122 -35.86 -26.83 7.71
N ALA A 123 -36.61 -26.88 8.82
CA ALA A 123 -36.90 -25.66 9.61
C ALA A 123 -35.65 -25.12 10.30
N GLU A 124 -34.82 -26.01 10.88
CA GLU A 124 -33.57 -25.65 11.54
C GLU A 124 -32.52 -25.20 10.53
N GLN A 125 -32.46 -25.79 9.34
CA GLN A 125 -31.57 -25.31 8.26
C GLN A 125 -31.95 -23.89 7.83
N ARG A 126 -33.23 -23.56 7.71
CA ARG A 126 -33.67 -22.17 7.45
C ARG A 126 -33.28 -21.23 8.58
N GLN A 127 -33.50 -21.63 9.84
CA GLN A 127 -33.10 -20.84 11.00
C GLN A 127 -31.57 -20.62 11.03
N LEU A 128 -30.76 -21.64 10.69
CA LEU A 128 -29.32 -21.53 10.57
C LEU A 128 -28.91 -20.46 9.55
N ARG A 129 -29.54 -20.44 8.37
CA ARG A 129 -29.28 -19.42 7.34
C ARG A 129 -29.55 -18.02 7.84
N VAL A 130 -30.66 -17.83 8.60
CA VAL A 130 -30.97 -16.52 9.19
C VAL A 130 -29.90 -16.09 10.19
N ILE A 131 -29.53 -16.99 11.12
CA ILE A 131 -28.48 -16.69 12.13
C ILE A 131 -27.15 -16.38 11.47
N ILE A 132 -26.72 -17.19 10.51
CA ILE A 132 -25.46 -16.98 9.77
C ILE A 132 -25.53 -15.67 8.97
N GLY A 133 -26.67 -15.39 8.31
CA GLY A 133 -26.88 -14.14 7.57
C GLY A 133 -26.78 -12.90 8.45
N GLN A 134 -27.21 -12.96 9.71
CA GLN A 134 -27.08 -11.86 10.66
C GLN A 134 -25.64 -11.68 11.20
N ILE A 135 -24.99 -12.78 11.58
CA ILE A 135 -23.66 -12.74 12.22
C ILE A 135 -22.54 -12.47 11.21
N TYR A 136 -22.68 -12.99 9.99
CA TYR A 136 -21.64 -12.92 8.95
C TYR A 136 -22.03 -11.99 7.78
N ALA A 137 -22.98 -11.07 7.97
CA ALA A 137 -23.55 -10.23 6.91
C ALA A 137 -22.48 -9.56 6.03
N ASP A 138 -21.52 -8.91 6.65
CA ASP A 138 -20.42 -8.21 5.96
C ASP A 138 -19.47 -9.16 5.22
N TYR A 139 -19.22 -10.36 5.73
CA TYR A 139 -18.44 -11.38 5.05
C TYR A 139 -19.19 -11.94 3.82
N ILE A 140 -20.49 -12.15 3.96
CA ILE A 140 -21.37 -12.59 2.87
C ILE A 140 -21.41 -11.56 1.75
N GLU A 141 -21.51 -10.27 2.06
CA GLU A 141 -21.45 -9.17 1.08
C GLU A 141 -20.11 -9.16 0.32
N GLN A 142 -19.00 -9.33 1.04
CA GLN A 142 -17.68 -9.43 0.42
C GLN A 142 -17.57 -10.64 -0.52
N LEU A 143 -18.13 -11.80 -0.13
CA LEU A 143 -18.15 -12.99 -0.96
C LEU A 143 -18.97 -12.78 -2.24
N HIS A 144 -20.14 -12.18 -2.15
CA HIS A 144 -20.97 -11.89 -3.34
C HIS A 144 -20.30 -10.88 -4.28
N THR A 145 -19.63 -9.87 -3.72
CA THR A 145 -18.87 -8.89 -4.52
C THR A 145 -17.68 -9.53 -5.23
N ARG A 146 -16.95 -10.38 -4.54
CA ARG A 146 -15.72 -10.97 -5.07
C ARG A 146 -16.00 -12.20 -5.96
N TYR A 147 -17.04 -12.97 -5.64
CA TYR A 147 -17.37 -14.22 -6.29
C TYR A 147 -18.85 -14.31 -6.62
N PRO A 148 -19.36 -13.59 -7.61
CA PRO A 148 -20.78 -13.50 -7.91
C PRO A 148 -21.42 -14.81 -8.40
N LYS A 149 -20.62 -15.82 -8.74
CA LYS A 149 -21.08 -17.16 -9.16
C LYS A 149 -21.42 -18.08 -7.98
N LEU A 150 -21.10 -17.69 -6.74
CA LEU A 150 -21.43 -18.48 -5.56
C LEU A 150 -22.93 -18.47 -5.31
N ASN A 151 -23.52 -19.63 -5.03
CA ASN A 151 -24.88 -19.72 -4.58
C ASN A 151 -24.98 -19.66 -3.04
N GLU A 152 -26.20 -19.54 -2.50
CA GLU A 152 -26.44 -19.46 -1.06
C GLU A 152 -25.85 -20.63 -0.26
N ASP A 153 -25.86 -21.84 -0.81
CA ASP A 153 -25.28 -23.02 -0.18
C ASP A 153 -23.74 -22.95 -0.13
N ASP A 154 -23.10 -22.42 -1.18
CA ASP A 154 -21.66 -22.20 -1.22
C ASP A 154 -21.24 -21.17 -0.17
N VAL A 155 -22.00 -20.07 -0.08
CA VAL A 155 -21.77 -19.01 0.91
C VAL A 155 -21.96 -19.54 2.34
N LEU A 156 -23.06 -20.28 2.59
CA LEU A 156 -23.29 -20.92 3.89
C LEU A 156 -22.14 -21.86 4.26
N LEU A 157 -21.65 -22.67 3.31
CA LEU A 157 -20.49 -23.55 3.52
C LEU A 157 -19.26 -22.77 3.97
N LEU A 158 -18.94 -21.65 3.31
CA LEU A 158 -17.81 -20.81 3.67
C LEU A 158 -17.95 -20.19 5.07
N CYS A 159 -19.15 -19.71 5.42
CA CYS A 159 -19.42 -19.18 6.76
C CYS A 159 -19.27 -20.26 7.85
N LEU A 160 -19.76 -21.49 7.61
CA LEU A 160 -19.63 -22.60 8.58
C LEU A 160 -18.16 -23.06 8.72
N GLN A 161 -17.36 -22.96 7.67
CA GLN A 161 -15.91 -23.20 7.75
C GLN A 161 -15.19 -22.11 8.54
N LEU A 162 -15.54 -20.85 8.31
CA LEU A 162 -15.00 -19.72 9.07
C LEU A 162 -15.36 -19.80 10.56
N ALA A 163 -16.54 -20.40 10.88
CA ALA A 163 -16.97 -20.70 12.25
C ALA A 163 -16.25 -21.91 12.88
N ASP A 164 -15.28 -22.49 12.16
CA ASP A 164 -14.45 -23.63 12.61
C ASP A 164 -15.26 -24.89 12.94
N LEU A 165 -16.35 -25.18 12.18
CA LEU A 165 -17.08 -26.43 12.29
C LEU A 165 -16.32 -27.56 11.57
N SER A 166 -16.35 -28.78 12.17
CA SER A 166 -15.82 -29.97 11.52
C SER A 166 -16.59 -30.29 10.23
N PRO A 167 -15.98 -30.97 9.25
CA PRO A 167 -16.66 -31.35 8.01
C PRO A 167 -17.94 -32.17 8.26
N PHE A 168 -17.95 -32.99 9.31
CA PHE A 168 -19.12 -33.75 9.69
C PHE A 168 -20.22 -32.85 10.26
N ALA A 169 -19.92 -31.92 11.16
CA ALA A 169 -20.89 -30.95 11.68
C ALA A 169 -21.49 -30.11 10.56
N ILE A 170 -20.69 -29.72 9.56
CA ILE A 170 -21.16 -29.01 8.37
C ILE A 170 -22.13 -29.90 7.56
N ALA A 171 -21.82 -31.18 7.37
CA ALA A 171 -22.73 -32.08 6.67
C ALA A 171 -24.09 -32.16 7.37
N LEU A 172 -24.14 -32.25 8.71
CA LEU A 172 -25.38 -32.23 9.50
C LEU A 172 -26.19 -30.94 9.26
N CYS A 173 -25.52 -29.79 9.09
CA CYS A 173 -26.14 -28.52 8.75
C CYS A 173 -26.85 -28.53 7.39
N PHE A 174 -26.37 -29.34 6.46
CA PHE A 174 -26.98 -29.57 5.14
C PHE A 174 -27.96 -30.75 5.11
N GLY A 175 -28.37 -31.27 6.28
CA GLY A 175 -29.29 -32.38 6.37
C GLY A 175 -28.68 -33.73 5.95
N ASN A 176 -27.37 -33.86 6.05
CA ASN A 176 -26.65 -35.07 5.64
C ASN A 176 -25.73 -35.56 6.74
N ASN A 177 -25.58 -36.91 6.83
CA ASN A 177 -24.71 -37.55 7.82
C ASN A 177 -23.38 -38.05 7.23
N ASP A 178 -23.05 -37.63 5.99
CA ASP A 178 -21.79 -38.00 5.33
C ASP A 178 -20.93 -36.74 5.07
N ALA A 179 -19.75 -36.69 5.72
CA ALA A 179 -18.79 -35.63 5.54
C ALA A 179 -18.22 -35.52 4.11
N GLN A 180 -18.31 -36.63 3.31
CA GLN A 180 -17.79 -36.63 1.94
C GLN A 180 -18.52 -35.62 1.05
N ILE A 181 -19.79 -35.34 1.32
CA ILE A 181 -20.59 -34.34 0.60
C ILE A 181 -19.97 -32.95 0.73
N VAL A 182 -19.42 -32.63 1.89
CA VAL A 182 -18.72 -31.33 2.11
C VAL A 182 -17.48 -31.22 1.22
N ALA A 183 -16.72 -32.30 1.09
CA ALA A 183 -15.55 -32.31 0.19
C ALA A 183 -15.95 -32.12 -1.28
N GLN A 184 -17.02 -32.80 -1.73
CA GLN A 184 -17.54 -32.63 -3.10
C GLN A 184 -18.07 -31.22 -3.36
N ARG A 185 -18.76 -30.59 -2.36
CA ARG A 185 -19.22 -29.21 -2.47
C ARG A 185 -18.04 -28.24 -2.54
N LYS A 186 -17.01 -28.42 -1.71
CA LYS A 186 -15.77 -27.62 -1.76
C LYS A 186 -15.11 -27.70 -3.14
N TYR A 187 -15.02 -28.87 -3.71
CA TYR A 187 -14.43 -29.05 -5.05
C TYR A 187 -15.19 -28.25 -6.12
N ARG A 188 -16.54 -28.40 -6.16
CA ARG A 188 -17.38 -27.65 -7.10
C ARG A 188 -17.37 -26.14 -6.88
N MET A 189 -17.33 -25.71 -5.62
CA MET A 189 -17.26 -24.30 -5.27
C MET A 189 -15.94 -23.66 -5.74
N LYS A 190 -14.82 -24.38 -5.65
CA LYS A 190 -13.50 -23.87 -6.07
C LYS A 190 -13.51 -23.42 -7.52
N SER A 191 -14.15 -24.16 -8.42
CA SER A 191 -14.28 -23.79 -9.84
C SER A 191 -15.14 -22.54 -10.10
N LYS A 192 -15.93 -22.09 -9.11
CA LYS A 192 -16.71 -20.86 -9.21
C LYS A 192 -15.98 -19.63 -8.68
N MET A 193 -14.88 -19.87 -7.96
CA MET A 193 -14.03 -18.82 -7.37
C MET A 193 -12.83 -18.48 -8.27
N GLU A 194 -12.61 -19.24 -9.32
CA GLU A 194 -11.69 -18.98 -10.42
C GLU A 194 -12.39 -18.13 -11.51
#